data_9a6757234722e2b492e49b3834590c9f
#
_entry.id   9a6757234722e2b492e49b3834590c9f
#
_cell.length_a   1.000
_cell.length_b   1.000
_cell.length_c   1.000
_cell.angle_alpha   90.00
_cell.angle_beta   90.00
_cell.angle_gamma   90.00
#
_symmetry.space_group_name_H-M   'P 1'
#
loop_
_entity.id
_entity.type
_entity.pdbx_description
1 polymer ?
#
loop_
_entity_poly.entity_id
_entity_poly.type
_entity_poly.pdbx_seq_one_letter_code
_entity_poly.pdbx_strand_id
1 'polypeptide(L)'
;MDAPLEPKAAAESVTEMTEIVLPSDGNALGTAFGGKVMQWIDVCAAVAAMRHCRKVVVTASMDELHFHAPIRVGEVVHLKARVNAAFRHSLEIGVEVYSEQPITGERHHTCSALLTFAALDGEGRPSAVPPLLLETEDDRLRQEEAAQRREQRLQNRRRTRPRPT
;
A
#
# COMPACT_ATOMS: atom_id res chain seq x y z
N MET A 1 26.96 -7.03 14.31
CA MET A 1 25.97 -5.98 14.65
C MET A 1 25.85 -5.12 13.39
N ASP A 2 24.68 -5.17 12.73
CA ASP A 2 24.44 -4.29 11.60
C ASP A 2 24.39 -2.84 12.07
N ALA A 3 25.04 -1.94 11.31
CA ALA A 3 24.96 -0.52 11.59
C ALA A 3 23.50 -0.06 11.60
N PRO A 4 23.12 0.91 12.45
CA PRO A 4 21.77 1.45 12.44
C PRO A 4 21.45 1.99 11.04
N LEU A 5 20.29 1.58 10.51
CA LEU A 5 19.83 2.05 9.21
C LEU A 5 19.45 3.55 9.33
N GLU A 6 19.93 4.35 8.39
CA GLU A 6 19.61 5.78 8.34
C GLU A 6 18.11 5.98 8.11
N PRO A 7 17.47 6.89 8.87
CA PRO A 7 16.08 7.26 8.67
C PRO A 7 15.84 7.82 7.26
N LYS A 8 14.66 7.56 6.70
CA LYS A 8 14.33 7.94 5.34
C LYS A 8 12.97 8.65 5.28
N ALA A 9 12.94 9.78 4.56
CA ALA A 9 11.69 10.54 4.39
C ALA A 9 10.66 9.78 3.54
N ALA A 10 9.38 9.93 3.86
CA ALA A 10 8.30 9.32 3.09
C ALA A 10 8.33 9.78 1.62
N ALA A 11 8.68 11.05 1.38
CA ALA A 11 8.75 11.65 0.04
C ALA A 11 9.72 10.90 -0.90
N GLU A 12 10.81 10.29 -0.37
CA GLU A 12 11.79 9.57 -1.17
C GLU A 12 11.26 8.27 -1.78
N SER A 13 10.18 7.73 -1.26
CA SER A 13 9.58 6.46 -1.68
C SER A 13 8.20 6.59 -2.31
N VAL A 14 7.62 7.79 -2.35
CA VAL A 14 6.35 8.04 -3.04
C VAL A 14 6.39 7.43 -4.44
N THR A 15 5.34 6.69 -4.77
CA THR A 15 5.21 6.00 -6.05
C THR A 15 3.89 6.38 -6.68
N GLU A 16 3.96 6.82 -7.92
CA GLU A 16 2.80 7.10 -8.76
C GLU A 16 2.76 6.09 -9.90
N MET A 17 1.57 5.59 -10.20
CA MET A 17 1.32 4.65 -11.28
C MET A 17 0.07 5.07 -12.02
N THR A 18 0.08 4.92 -13.33
CA THR A 18 -1.06 5.26 -14.18
C THR A 18 -1.38 4.06 -15.06
N GLU A 19 -2.65 3.68 -15.08
CA GLU A 19 -3.18 2.58 -15.86
C GLU A 19 -4.40 3.04 -16.67
N ILE A 20 -4.76 2.31 -17.70
CA ILE A 20 -6.04 2.46 -18.39
C ILE A 20 -6.86 1.19 -18.19
N VAL A 21 -8.17 1.35 -17.92
CA VAL A 21 -9.05 0.18 -17.77
C VAL A 21 -9.40 -0.36 -19.15
N LEU A 22 -8.79 -1.48 -19.51
CA LEU A 22 -9.06 -2.17 -20.77
C LEU A 22 -10.37 -2.98 -20.67
N PRO A 23 -11.02 -3.32 -21.79
CA PRO A 23 -12.19 -4.19 -21.79
C PRO A 23 -11.95 -5.54 -21.05
N SER A 24 -10.74 -6.08 -21.13
CA SER A 24 -10.32 -7.30 -20.41
C SER A 24 -10.22 -7.15 -18.90
N ASP A 25 -10.13 -5.92 -18.39
CA ASP A 25 -10.07 -5.61 -16.96
C ASP A 25 -11.46 -5.35 -16.36
N GLY A 26 -12.49 -5.32 -17.22
CA GLY A 26 -13.86 -4.99 -16.84
C GLY A 26 -14.71 -6.20 -16.46
N ASN A 27 -15.77 -5.92 -15.70
CA ASN A 27 -16.84 -6.86 -15.38
C ASN A 27 -18.05 -6.66 -16.33
N ALA A 28 -19.11 -7.45 -16.11
CA ALA A 28 -20.33 -7.38 -16.90
C ALA A 28 -21.07 -6.03 -16.86
N LEU A 29 -20.75 -5.18 -15.86
CA LEU A 29 -21.33 -3.84 -15.74
C LEU A 29 -20.50 -2.76 -16.47
N GLY A 30 -19.41 -3.14 -17.14
CA GLY A 30 -18.51 -2.20 -17.80
C GLY A 30 -17.64 -1.38 -16.84
N THR A 31 -17.43 -1.88 -15.61
CA THR A 31 -16.55 -1.29 -14.62
C THR A 31 -15.35 -2.18 -14.35
N ALA A 32 -14.24 -1.60 -13.87
CA ALA A 32 -13.06 -2.36 -13.52
C ALA A 32 -13.38 -3.45 -12.50
N PHE A 33 -12.88 -4.66 -12.75
CA PHE A 33 -12.99 -5.76 -11.81
C PHE A 33 -12.22 -5.43 -10.53
N GLY A 34 -12.88 -5.58 -9.35
CA GLY A 34 -12.28 -5.21 -8.06
C GLY A 34 -10.91 -5.85 -7.81
N GLY A 35 -10.76 -7.13 -8.18
CA GLY A 35 -9.48 -7.84 -8.09
C GLY A 35 -8.38 -7.23 -8.97
N LYS A 36 -8.73 -6.64 -10.10
CA LYS A 36 -7.78 -5.93 -10.96
C LYS A 36 -7.28 -4.64 -10.31
N VAL A 37 -8.19 -3.88 -9.71
CA VAL A 37 -7.84 -2.67 -8.95
C VAL A 37 -6.95 -3.04 -7.76
N MET A 38 -7.26 -4.11 -7.04
CA MET A 38 -6.44 -4.63 -5.95
C MET A 38 -5.03 -5.01 -6.41
N GLN A 39 -4.89 -5.61 -7.59
CA GLN A 39 -3.60 -5.93 -8.20
C GLN A 39 -2.77 -4.67 -8.45
N TRP A 40 -3.35 -3.63 -9.03
CA TRP A 40 -2.66 -2.36 -9.25
C TRP A 40 -2.24 -1.69 -7.94
N ILE A 41 -3.12 -1.71 -6.94
CA ILE A 41 -2.84 -1.20 -5.60
C ILE A 41 -1.65 -1.93 -4.98
N ASP A 42 -1.64 -3.27 -5.02
CA ASP A 42 -0.56 -4.08 -4.46
C ASP A 42 0.78 -3.80 -5.13
N VAL A 43 0.81 -3.72 -6.46
CA VAL A 43 2.01 -3.39 -7.23
C VAL A 43 2.54 -1.99 -6.90
N CYS A 44 1.68 -0.98 -6.89
CA CYS A 44 2.06 0.40 -6.57
C CYS A 44 2.63 0.51 -5.15
N ALA A 45 1.96 -0.13 -4.19
CA ALA A 45 2.39 -0.16 -2.79
C ALA A 45 3.71 -0.92 -2.60
N ALA A 46 3.88 -2.06 -3.28
CA ALA A 46 5.12 -2.84 -3.24
C ALA A 46 6.32 -2.03 -3.73
N VAL A 47 6.15 -1.26 -4.81
CA VAL A 47 7.22 -0.37 -5.33
C VAL A 47 7.58 0.69 -4.29
N ALA A 48 6.61 1.32 -3.64
CA ALA A 48 6.87 2.30 -2.58
C ALA A 48 7.62 1.65 -1.40
N ALA A 49 7.20 0.46 -0.97
CA ALA A 49 7.87 -0.29 0.09
C ALA A 49 9.33 -0.64 -0.28
N MET A 50 9.56 -1.15 -1.49
CA MET A 50 10.91 -1.47 -1.99
C MET A 50 11.80 -0.23 -2.11
N ARG A 51 11.26 0.91 -2.56
CA ARG A 51 12.01 2.18 -2.62
C ARG A 51 12.45 2.63 -1.24
N HIS A 52 11.61 2.43 -0.22
CA HIS A 52 11.96 2.79 1.15
C HIS A 52 13.02 1.87 1.74
N CYS A 53 12.80 0.56 1.72
CA CYS A 53 13.70 -0.38 2.42
C CYS A 53 14.87 -0.91 1.58
N ARG A 54 14.84 -0.76 0.24
CA ARG A 54 15.83 -1.31 -0.71
C ARG A 54 16.04 -2.81 -0.56
N LYS A 55 14.96 -3.54 -0.28
CA LYS A 55 14.93 -4.99 -0.08
C LYS A 55 13.72 -5.60 -0.78
N VAL A 56 13.72 -6.92 -0.90
CA VAL A 56 12.55 -7.68 -1.32
C VAL A 56 11.47 -7.51 -0.26
N VAL A 57 10.25 -7.30 -0.69
CA VAL A 57 9.08 -7.19 0.18
C VAL A 57 8.00 -8.18 -0.23
N VAL A 58 7.20 -8.61 0.73
CA VAL A 58 6.01 -9.43 0.49
C VAL A 58 4.81 -8.80 1.18
N THR A 59 3.66 -8.86 0.53
CA THR A 59 2.39 -8.39 1.09
C THR A 59 2.01 -9.29 2.26
N ALA A 60 1.91 -8.72 3.46
CA ALA A 60 1.54 -9.44 4.66
C ALA A 60 0.05 -9.32 4.99
N SER A 61 -0.55 -8.16 4.74
CA SER A 61 -1.99 -7.92 4.88
C SER A 61 -2.44 -6.72 4.06
N MET A 62 -3.69 -6.73 3.68
CA MET A 62 -4.46 -5.56 3.26
C MET A 62 -5.46 -5.30 4.39
N ASP A 63 -5.24 -4.25 5.15
CA ASP A 63 -5.99 -4.01 6.38
C ASP A 63 -7.31 -3.28 6.11
N GLU A 64 -7.29 -2.38 5.12
CA GLU A 64 -8.46 -1.64 4.69
C GLU A 64 -8.45 -1.48 3.17
N LEU A 65 -9.61 -1.61 2.56
CA LEU A 65 -9.87 -1.37 1.16
C LEU A 65 -11.30 -0.86 1.00
N HIS A 66 -11.44 0.39 0.60
CA HIS A 66 -12.73 1.03 0.44
C HIS A 66 -12.91 1.52 -0.99
N PHE A 67 -13.91 0.97 -1.68
CA PHE A 67 -14.36 1.46 -2.98
C PHE A 67 -15.46 2.51 -2.77
N HIS A 68 -15.19 3.76 -3.13
CA HIS A 68 -16.12 4.88 -2.99
C HIS A 68 -16.95 5.11 -4.26
N ALA A 69 -16.37 4.77 -5.43
CA ALA A 69 -17.01 4.90 -6.72
C ALA A 69 -16.51 3.84 -7.70
N PRO A 70 -17.32 3.41 -8.68
CA PRO A 70 -16.89 2.51 -9.74
C PRO A 70 -15.91 3.22 -10.70
N ILE A 71 -14.98 2.45 -11.25
CA ILE A 71 -14.06 2.89 -12.30
C ILE A 71 -14.53 2.25 -13.61
N ARG A 72 -14.78 3.02 -14.66
CA ARG A 72 -15.35 2.52 -15.90
C ARG A 72 -14.27 2.05 -16.86
N VAL A 73 -14.60 1.07 -17.70
CA VAL A 73 -13.76 0.69 -18.84
C VAL A 73 -13.51 1.93 -19.71
N GLY A 74 -12.24 2.16 -20.07
CA GLY A 74 -11.80 3.33 -20.84
C GLY A 74 -11.37 4.52 -19.98
N GLU A 75 -11.63 4.53 -18.68
CA GLU A 75 -11.07 5.55 -17.77
C GLU A 75 -9.60 5.29 -17.47
N VAL A 76 -8.89 6.36 -17.15
CA VAL A 76 -7.51 6.32 -16.66
C VAL A 76 -7.51 6.23 -15.14
N VAL A 77 -6.68 5.37 -14.60
CA VAL A 77 -6.54 5.15 -13.16
C VAL A 77 -5.20 5.70 -12.71
N HIS A 78 -5.23 6.61 -11.75
CA HIS A 78 -4.04 7.16 -11.10
C HIS A 78 -3.94 6.60 -9.70
N LEU A 79 -2.82 5.95 -9.39
CA LEU A 79 -2.52 5.43 -8.06
C LEU A 79 -1.34 6.20 -7.47
N LYS A 80 -1.45 6.54 -6.21
CA LYS A 80 -0.37 7.17 -5.45
C LYS A 80 -0.16 6.42 -4.15
N ALA A 81 1.02 5.83 -4.00
CA ALA A 81 1.43 5.08 -2.82
C ALA A 81 2.43 5.87 -1.99
N ARG A 82 2.29 5.79 -0.67
CA ARG A 82 3.16 6.46 0.30
C ARG A 82 3.40 5.57 1.51
N VAL A 83 4.61 5.58 2.05
CA VAL A 83 4.91 4.96 3.34
C VAL A 83 4.27 5.79 4.45
N ASN A 84 3.35 5.19 5.20
CA ASN A 84 2.71 5.80 6.37
C ASN A 84 3.53 5.54 7.64
N ALA A 85 4.10 4.34 7.74
CA ALA A 85 4.87 3.93 8.90
C ALA A 85 5.93 2.88 8.54
N ALA A 86 7.06 2.94 9.22
CA ALA A 86 8.09 1.91 9.21
C ALA A 86 8.25 1.30 10.60
N PHE A 87 8.27 -0.03 10.67
CA PHE A 87 8.50 -0.83 11.87
C PHE A 87 9.78 -1.65 11.71
N ARG A 88 10.13 -2.44 12.71
CA ARG A 88 11.40 -3.18 12.69
C ARG A 88 11.63 -4.01 11.42
N HIS A 89 10.61 -4.73 10.93
CA HIS A 89 10.71 -5.63 9.76
C HIS A 89 9.54 -5.47 8.78
N SER A 90 8.74 -4.42 8.91
CA SER A 90 7.56 -4.20 8.09
C SER A 90 7.27 -2.71 7.89
N LEU A 91 6.48 -2.42 6.86
CA LEU A 91 6.01 -1.07 6.54
C LEU A 91 4.50 -1.09 6.35
N GLU A 92 3.83 0.00 6.71
CA GLU A 92 2.47 0.27 6.26
C GLU A 92 2.52 1.27 5.10
N ILE A 93 1.84 0.93 4.02
CA ILE A 93 1.72 1.76 2.81
C ILE A 93 0.26 2.15 2.64
N GLY A 94 0.02 3.45 2.49
CA GLY A 94 -1.27 3.99 2.05
C GLY A 94 -1.28 4.17 0.54
N VAL A 95 -2.40 3.82 -0.11
CA VAL A 95 -2.61 4.01 -1.55
C VAL A 95 -3.92 4.75 -1.77
N GLU A 96 -3.84 5.84 -2.52
CA GLU A 96 -5.00 6.59 -3.01
C GLU A 96 -5.15 6.32 -4.50
N VAL A 97 -6.40 6.07 -4.92
CA VAL A 97 -6.74 5.77 -6.31
C VAL A 97 -7.78 6.75 -6.83
N TYR A 98 -7.50 7.33 -7.96
CA TYR A 98 -8.38 8.26 -8.68
C TYR A 98 -8.68 7.72 -10.07
N SER A 99 -9.92 7.85 -10.52
CA SER A 99 -10.26 7.69 -11.94
C SER A 99 -10.27 9.03 -12.65
N GLU A 100 -9.93 9.02 -13.92
CA GLU A 100 -9.98 10.19 -14.79
C GLU A 100 -10.72 9.83 -16.07
N GLN A 101 -11.74 10.62 -16.42
CA GLN A 101 -12.34 10.56 -17.75
C GLN A 101 -11.36 11.24 -18.74
N PRO A 102 -10.73 10.48 -19.67
CA PRO A 102 -9.60 11.01 -20.46
C PRO A 102 -10.00 12.12 -21.44
N ILE A 103 -11.28 12.21 -21.82
CA ILE A 103 -11.76 13.23 -22.77
C ILE A 103 -12.06 14.56 -22.07
N THR A 104 -12.63 14.52 -20.86
CA THR A 104 -13.01 15.71 -20.10
C THR A 104 -11.95 16.14 -19.09
N GLY A 105 -11.05 15.23 -18.69
CA GLY A 105 -10.08 15.45 -17.63
C GLY A 105 -10.67 15.41 -16.22
N GLU A 106 -11.96 15.09 -16.09
CA GLU A 106 -12.63 15.01 -14.80
C GLU A 106 -12.08 13.85 -13.98
N ARG A 107 -11.70 14.14 -12.72
CA ARG A 107 -11.11 13.15 -11.79
C ARG A 107 -11.99 12.94 -10.57
N HIS A 108 -12.08 11.69 -10.14
CA HIS A 108 -12.80 11.30 -8.93
C HIS A 108 -11.93 10.41 -8.04
N HIS A 109 -11.96 10.64 -6.73
CA HIS A 109 -11.39 9.70 -5.77
C HIS A 109 -12.27 8.46 -5.71
N THR A 110 -11.70 7.30 -6.06
CA THR A 110 -12.47 6.07 -6.26
C THR A 110 -12.18 4.99 -5.23
N CYS A 111 -10.96 4.96 -4.71
CA CYS A 111 -10.56 3.92 -3.77
C CYS A 111 -9.43 4.40 -2.87
N SER A 112 -9.41 3.92 -1.63
CA SER A 112 -8.26 4.02 -0.74
C SER A 112 -7.95 2.66 -0.12
N ALA A 113 -6.68 2.42 0.16
CA ALA A 113 -6.22 1.15 0.73
C ALA A 113 -5.05 1.35 1.69
N LEU A 114 -4.99 0.47 2.69
CA LEU A 114 -3.85 0.33 3.62
C LEU A 114 -3.32 -1.10 3.54
N LEU A 115 -2.04 -1.22 3.21
CA LEU A 115 -1.34 -2.49 3.08
C LEU A 115 -0.13 -2.56 4.00
N THR A 116 0.15 -3.73 4.52
CA THR A 116 1.38 -4.00 5.25
C THR A 116 2.28 -4.92 4.45
N PHE A 117 3.53 -4.51 4.32
CA PHE A 117 4.59 -5.30 3.70
C PHE A 117 5.63 -5.74 4.72
N ALA A 118 6.10 -6.98 4.60
CA ALA A 118 7.26 -7.47 5.33
C ALA A 118 8.50 -7.39 4.44
N ALA A 119 9.59 -6.85 4.98
CA ALA A 119 10.89 -6.82 4.30
C ALA A 119 11.65 -8.12 4.58
N LEU A 120 12.25 -8.67 3.53
CA LEU A 120 12.97 -9.93 3.59
C LEU A 120 14.43 -9.76 3.15
N ASP A 121 15.32 -10.59 3.72
CA ASP A 121 16.70 -10.74 3.25
C ASP A 121 16.79 -11.71 2.05
N GLY A 122 18.00 -11.95 1.57
CA GLY A 122 18.25 -12.86 0.43
C GLY A 122 17.89 -14.33 0.71
N GLU A 123 17.68 -14.70 1.96
CA GLU A 123 17.27 -16.05 2.38
C GLU A 123 15.78 -16.13 2.74
N GLY A 124 15.01 -15.05 2.49
CA GLY A 124 13.58 -14.98 2.76
C GLY A 124 13.22 -14.77 4.23
N ARG A 125 14.16 -14.36 5.08
CA ARG A 125 13.92 -14.08 6.51
C ARG A 125 13.59 -12.61 6.72
N PRO A 126 12.80 -12.29 7.78
CA PRO A 126 12.49 -10.89 8.11
C PRO A 126 13.75 -10.06 8.28
N SER A 127 13.82 -8.94 7.58
CA SER A 127 14.96 -8.03 7.55
C SER A 127 14.60 -6.64 8.07
N ALA A 128 15.58 -5.95 8.66
CA ALA A 128 15.37 -4.63 9.25
C ALA A 128 15.01 -3.60 8.17
N VAL A 129 14.10 -2.68 8.53
CA VAL A 129 13.61 -1.59 7.69
C VAL A 129 14.18 -0.27 8.21
N PRO A 130 14.64 0.65 7.33
CA PRO A 130 15.00 2.00 7.74
C PRO A 130 13.83 2.68 8.47
N PRO A 131 14.07 3.36 9.60
CA PRO A 131 13.04 4.16 10.24
C PRO A 131 12.48 5.22 9.30
N LEU A 132 11.22 5.60 9.49
CA LEU A 132 10.64 6.73 8.78
C LEU A 132 11.11 8.04 9.44
N LEU A 133 11.65 8.95 8.64
CA LEU A 133 11.94 10.32 9.08
C LEU A 133 10.61 11.10 9.09
N LEU A 134 10.20 11.55 10.28
CA LEU A 134 8.95 12.27 10.49
C LEU A 134 9.21 13.78 10.39
N GLU A 135 9.04 14.35 9.20
CA GLU A 135 9.33 15.74 8.91
C GLU A 135 8.15 16.67 9.17
N THR A 136 6.92 16.15 9.01
CA THR A 136 5.68 16.92 9.15
C THR A 136 4.79 16.37 10.25
N GLU A 137 3.80 17.17 10.67
CA GLU A 137 2.77 16.73 11.60
C GLU A 137 1.91 15.60 10.99
N ASP A 138 1.64 15.66 9.67
CA ASP A 138 0.95 14.60 8.94
C ASP A 138 1.73 13.27 8.99
N ASP A 139 3.06 13.30 8.88
CA ASP A 139 3.89 12.11 9.03
C ASP A 139 3.75 11.48 10.42
N ARG A 140 3.74 12.31 11.47
CA ARG A 140 3.58 11.84 12.86
C ARG A 140 2.21 11.23 13.08
N LEU A 141 1.16 11.88 12.60
CA LEU A 141 -0.21 11.39 12.72
C LEU A 141 -0.37 10.05 12.00
N ARG A 142 0.11 9.93 10.76
CA ARG A 142 0.07 8.67 9.99
C ARG A 142 0.83 7.54 10.66
N GLN A 143 2.01 7.83 11.19
CA GLN A 143 2.83 6.86 11.94
C GLN A 143 2.10 6.37 13.20
N GLU A 144 1.46 7.27 13.94
CA GLU A 144 0.71 6.95 15.16
C GLU A 144 -0.52 6.09 14.85
N GLU A 145 -1.34 6.51 13.88
CA GLU A 145 -2.50 5.74 13.44
C GLU A 145 -2.12 4.34 12.92
N ALA A 146 -1.04 4.24 12.16
CA ALA A 146 -0.52 2.98 11.66
C ALA A 146 -0.03 2.06 12.80
N ALA A 147 0.57 2.64 13.85
CA ALA A 147 0.97 1.89 15.02
C ALA A 147 -0.24 1.30 15.76
N GLN A 148 -1.34 2.05 15.89
CA GLN A 148 -2.60 1.58 16.47
C GLN A 148 -3.21 0.44 15.63
N ARG A 149 -3.29 0.60 14.31
CA ARG A 149 -3.79 -0.46 13.41
C ARG A 149 -2.93 -1.73 13.51
N ARG A 150 -1.61 -1.58 13.58
CA ARG A 150 -0.69 -2.70 13.76
C ARG A 150 -0.95 -3.46 15.06
N GLU A 151 -1.17 -2.77 16.15
CA GLU A 151 -1.48 -3.40 17.44
C GLU A 151 -2.78 -4.20 17.36
N GLN A 152 -3.84 -3.63 16.82
CA GLN A 152 -5.13 -4.33 16.61
C GLN A 152 -4.97 -5.58 15.73
N ARG A 153 -4.23 -5.48 14.63
CA ARG A 153 -3.94 -6.61 13.74
C ARG A 153 -3.20 -7.74 14.46
N LEU A 154 -2.20 -7.41 15.26
CA LEU A 154 -1.45 -8.41 16.03
C LEU A 154 -2.32 -9.10 17.09
N GLN A 155 -3.23 -8.39 17.73
CA GLN A 155 -4.20 -8.96 18.67
C GLN A 155 -5.16 -9.89 17.94
N ASN A 156 -5.72 -9.48 16.80
CA ASN A 156 -6.63 -10.28 15.99
C ASN A 156 -5.96 -11.56 15.46
N ARG A 157 -4.71 -11.47 15.01
CA ARG A 157 -3.93 -12.62 14.53
C ARG A 157 -3.73 -13.68 15.59
N ARG A 158 -3.62 -13.32 16.88
CA ARG A 158 -3.55 -14.26 17.99
C ARG A 158 -4.86 -15.00 18.20
N ARG A 159 -6.00 -14.35 17.92
CA ARG A 159 -7.35 -14.91 18.10
C ARG A 159 -7.75 -15.85 16.96
N THR A 160 -7.28 -15.59 15.73
CA THR A 160 -7.65 -16.33 14.50
C THR A 160 -6.66 -17.44 14.11
N ARG A 161 -5.59 -17.65 14.87
CA ARG A 161 -4.66 -18.74 14.61
C ARG A 161 -5.39 -20.08 14.75
N PRO A 162 -5.35 -20.97 13.73
CA PRO A 162 -5.91 -22.31 13.86
C PRO A 162 -5.28 -22.99 15.07
N ARG A 163 -6.12 -23.62 15.91
CA ARG A 163 -5.59 -24.49 16.99
C ARG A 163 -4.88 -25.65 16.31
N PRO A 164 -3.70 -26.06 16.78
CA PRO A 164 -3.07 -27.27 16.26
C PRO A 164 -4.03 -28.45 16.47
N THR A 165 -4.32 -29.18 15.38
CA THR A 165 -5.06 -30.46 15.39
C THR A 165 -4.21 -31.53 16.02
#